data_6fd6669388867e19e4d486d33246baa7
#
_entry.id   6fd6669388867e19e4d486d33246baa7
#
_cell.length_a   1.000
_cell.length_b   1.000
_cell.length_c   1.000
_cell.angle_alpha   90.00
_cell.angle_beta   90.00
_cell.angle_gamma   90.00
#
_symmetry.space_group_name_H-M   'P 1'
#
loop_
_entity.id
_entity.type
_entity.pdbx_description
1 polymer ?
#
loop_
_entity_poly.entity_id
_entity_poly.type
_entity_poly.pdbx_seq_one_letter_code
_entity_poly.pdbx_strand_id
1 'polypeptide(L)' 'MVEVLSEYFSDNLKKRATVQQKEHLFEVLWEDKLVGTYSTEQEAENVAENYALGSGISRT' A
#
# COMPACT_ATOMS: atom_id res chain seq x y z
N MET A 1 -15.37 -9.24 -4.65
CA MET A 1 -14.30 -9.25 -5.62
C MET A 1 -13.30 -8.15 -5.31
N VAL A 2 -12.03 -8.42 -5.48
CA VAL A 2 -10.98 -7.47 -5.14
C VAL A 2 -10.46 -6.82 -6.42
N GLU A 3 -10.27 -5.52 -6.36
CA GLU A 3 -9.78 -4.78 -7.52
C GLU A 3 -8.52 -4.03 -7.12
N VAL A 4 -7.44 -4.25 -7.87
CA VAL A 4 -6.18 -3.56 -7.61
C VAL A 4 -6.28 -2.15 -8.17
N LEU A 5 -6.03 -1.16 -7.32
CA LEU A 5 -6.12 0.24 -7.72
C LEU A 5 -4.77 0.83 -8.05
N SER A 6 -3.75 0.49 -7.28
CA SER A 6 -2.43 1.09 -7.46
C SER A 6 -1.37 0.11 -7.03
N GLU A 7 -0.19 0.27 -7.62
CA GLU A 7 0.99 -0.49 -7.21
C GLU A 7 2.17 0.45 -7.13
N TYR A 8 2.93 0.33 -6.07
CA TYR A 8 4.13 1.13 -5.86
C TYR A 8 5.32 0.19 -5.74
N PHE A 9 6.32 0.38 -6.57
CA PHE A 9 7.47 -0.49 -6.56
C PHE A 9 8.68 0.23 -5.98
N SER A 10 9.37 -0.42 -5.04
CA SER A 10 10.56 0.15 -4.44
C SER A 10 11.79 -0.45 -5.10
N ASP A 11 12.53 0.38 -5.83
CA ASP A 11 13.74 -0.08 -6.49
C ASP A 11 14.79 -0.51 -5.47
N ASN A 12 14.90 0.24 -4.39
CA ASN A 12 15.91 -0.05 -3.39
C ASN A 12 15.67 -1.38 -2.70
N LEU A 13 14.43 -1.62 -2.33
CA LEU A 13 14.10 -2.79 -1.57
C LEU A 13 13.67 -3.97 -2.43
N LYS A 14 13.43 -3.73 -3.71
CA LYS A 14 12.96 -4.75 -4.63
C LYS A 14 11.64 -5.34 -4.17
N LYS A 15 10.78 -4.50 -3.63
CA LYS A 15 9.51 -4.94 -3.07
C LYS A 15 8.39 -4.09 -3.62
N ARG A 16 7.17 -4.56 -3.50
CA ARG A 16 6.03 -3.90 -4.08
C ARG A 16 4.93 -3.71 -3.05
N ALA A 17 4.36 -2.51 -3.05
CA ALA A 17 3.18 -2.22 -2.25
C ALA A 17 1.99 -2.15 -3.18
N THR A 18 0.89 -2.75 -2.77
CA THR A 18 -0.31 -2.82 -3.59
C THR A 18 -1.47 -2.22 -2.81
N VAL A 19 -2.27 -1.41 -3.50
CA VAL A 19 -3.51 -0.91 -2.94
C VAL A 19 -4.65 -1.55 -3.71
N GLN A 20 -5.55 -2.20 -3.00
CA GLN A 20 -6.69 -2.84 -3.63
C GLN A 20 -7.96 -2.52 -2.88
N GLN A 21 -9.06 -2.55 -3.58
CA GLN A 21 -10.36 -2.29 -2.99
C GLN A 21 -11.13 -3.59 -2.81
N LYS A 22 -11.62 -3.80 -1.59
CA LYS A 22 -12.44 -4.95 -1.29
C LYS A 22 -13.71 -4.45 -0.65
N GLU A 23 -14.82 -4.55 -1.36
CA GLU A 23 -16.10 -4.05 -0.91
C GLU A 23 -16.01 -2.55 -0.66
N HIS A 24 -16.13 -2.11 0.57
CA HIS A 24 -16.07 -0.69 0.88
C HIS A 24 -14.75 -0.29 1.54
N LEU A 25 -13.78 -1.20 1.55
CA LEU A 25 -12.54 -0.94 2.25
C LEU A 25 -11.37 -0.99 1.28
N PHE A 26 -10.29 -0.34 1.67
CA PHE A 26 -9.09 -0.29 0.85
C PHE A 26 -7.97 -0.98 1.62
N GLU A 27 -7.37 -1.97 1.00
CA GLU A 27 -6.35 -2.78 1.65
C GLU A 27 -4.98 -2.45 1.07
N VAL A 28 -3.99 -2.43 1.94
CA VAL A 28 -2.61 -2.20 1.51
C VAL A 28 -1.83 -3.46 1.77
N LEU A 29 -1.13 -3.93 0.75
CA LEU A 29 -0.30 -5.12 0.87
C LEU A 29 1.15 -4.75 0.61
N TRP A 30 2.04 -5.36 1.36
CA TRP A 30 3.48 -5.19 1.17
C TRP A 30 4.05 -6.56 0.92
N GLU A 31 4.49 -6.80 -0.32
CA GLU A 31 4.97 -8.11 -0.72
C GLU A 31 3.90 -9.17 -0.49
N ASP A 32 2.68 -8.87 -0.91
CA ASP A 32 1.56 -9.80 -0.81
C ASP A 32 1.10 -10.07 0.62
N LYS A 33 1.59 -9.29 1.58
CA LYS A 33 1.12 -9.42 2.94
C LYS A 33 0.27 -8.22 3.30
N LEU A 34 -0.88 -8.44 3.87
CA LEU A 34 -1.77 -7.37 4.25
C LEU A 34 -1.17 -6.60 5.43
N VAL A 35 -0.96 -5.30 5.24
CA VAL A 35 -0.40 -4.47 6.30
C VAL A 35 -1.44 -3.54 6.90
N GLY A 36 -2.56 -3.35 6.26
CA GLY A 36 -3.59 -2.53 6.86
C GLY A 36 -4.82 -2.43 5.98
N THR A 37 -5.92 -2.04 6.59
CA THR A 37 -7.18 -1.82 5.91
C THR A 37 -7.67 -0.42 6.26
N TYR A 38 -8.09 0.32 5.26
CA TYR A 38 -8.44 1.72 5.45
C TYR A 38 -9.80 2.02 4.83
N SER A 39 -10.44 3.07 5.32
CA SER A 39 -11.76 3.41 4.83
C SER A 39 -11.73 4.37 3.64
N THR A 40 -10.58 4.95 3.34
CA THR A 40 -10.47 5.85 2.20
C THR A 40 -9.28 5.44 1.34
N GLU A 41 -9.41 5.70 0.05
CA GLU A 41 -8.36 5.38 -0.88
C GLU A 41 -7.11 6.21 -0.59
N GLN A 42 -7.28 7.46 -0.21
CA GLN A 42 -6.15 8.33 0.03
C GLN A 42 -5.30 7.83 1.18
N GLU A 43 -5.92 7.36 2.24
CA GLU A 43 -5.17 6.79 3.36
C GLU A 43 -4.38 5.57 2.92
N ALA A 44 -5.02 4.69 2.17
CA ALA A 44 -4.34 3.50 1.71
C ALA A 44 -3.17 3.84 0.80
N GLU A 45 -3.35 4.81 -0.08
CA GLU A 45 -2.28 5.20 -0.98
C GLU A 45 -1.12 5.81 -0.22
N ASN A 46 -1.41 6.62 0.80
CA ASN A 46 -0.35 7.21 1.60
C ASN A 46 0.47 6.13 2.29
N VAL A 47 -0.19 5.12 2.83
CA VAL A 47 0.52 4.05 3.50
C VAL A 47 1.36 3.25 2.51
N ALA A 48 0.78 2.93 1.36
CA ALA A 48 1.51 2.17 0.34
C ALA A 48 2.74 2.95 -0.13
N GLU A 49 2.58 4.25 -0.31
CA GLU A 49 3.69 5.08 -0.78
C GLU A 49 4.80 5.11 0.26
N ASN A 50 4.42 5.21 1.54
CA ASN A 50 5.43 5.23 2.60
C ASN A 50 6.22 3.93 2.64
N TYR A 51 5.55 2.81 2.45
CA TYR A 51 6.24 1.55 2.40
C TYR A 51 7.21 1.50 1.22
N ALA A 52 6.77 1.97 0.06
CA ALA A 52 7.62 1.92 -1.12
C ALA A 52 8.80 2.86 -1.00
N LEU A 53 8.63 3.97 -0.28
CA LEU A 53 9.70 4.94 -0.13
C LEU A 53 10.71 4.53 0.94
N GLY A 54 10.48 3.46 1.65
CA GLY A 54 11.51 3.07 2.57
C GLY A 54 10.98 2.90 3.92
N SER A 55 9.85 2.48 3.87
CA SER A 55 9.43 2.10 5.01
C SER A 55 9.58 2.86 6.16
N GLY A 56 8.95 3.51 6.43
CA GLY A 56 8.95 4.06 7.57
C GLY A 56 9.75 5.13 7.87
N ILE A 57 10.24 5.57 7.02
CA ILE A 57 11.11 6.39 7.15
C ILE A 57 10.68 7.47 7.47
N SER A 58 10.45 7.83 7.81
CA SER A 58 10.00 8.75 8.13
C SER A 58 10.50 9.81 8.08
N ARG A 59 10.49 10.30 7.91
CA ARG A 59 10.81 11.22 7.79
C ARG A 59 10.59 11.90 8.59
N THR A 60 10.54 12.22 9.04
CA THR A 60 10.24 12.85 9.72
C THR A 60 10.26 13.38 9.88
#